data_f0d62d6e983ee655011751530104f3ee
#
_entry.id   f0d62d6e983ee655011751530104f3ee
#
_cell.length_a   1.000
_cell.length_b   1.000
_cell.length_c   1.000
_cell.angle_alpha   90.00
_cell.angle_beta   90.00
_cell.angle_gamma   90.00
#
_symmetry.space_group_name_H-M   'P 1'
#
loop_
_entity.id
_entity.type
_entity.pdbx_description
1 polymer ?
#
loop_
_entity_poly.entity_id
_entity_poly.type
_entity_poly.pdbx_seq_one_letter_code
_entity_poly.pdbx_strand_id
1 'polypeptide(L)'
;MQLKSNCREFICIDCEIFRVTESEAAIKEGTLSSVTLFAPYYCISLVPEAESFAVSLFPLSIQTLLFAVLCVSGINMVGSAGALNEDLRINGEVEPLPEDFDATALVRDPVPSTVADNDSVNEEGLINQGKEKRLIVLGRNIHTMSLEVTEPDADDEVTGDREAHMASVLARYKRALTERTKHHLGYPYNLDFDYGALSQLQHFSINNLGDPFIESNYGVHSRQFEVGVLDWFARLWELEKNEYWGYITNCGTEGNLHGILVGREVFPNGILYASRESHYSIFKAARMYRMECVKVDTLWSGEIDCDDFKAKLLRNQDKPAIINVNIGTTVKGAVDDLDLVLKKLEEAGFSQDRFYIHCDGALFGLMMPFVKRAPKVTFKKPIGSVSVSGHKFVGCPMPCGVQITRLEYVNALSRDVEYLASRDATIMGSRNGHAPIFLWYTLNRKGYRGFQKEVQKCLRNAHYFKDRLVEAGIGAMLNELSSTVVFERPHDEEFIRKWQLACKGNIAHVVVMPNITIEKLDDFLNELLEKRATWFQDGKVQPYCISSDVGEKNCLCALHK
;
A
#
# COMPACT_ATOMS: atom_id res chain seq x y z
N MET A 1 21.56 15.92 56.72
CA MET A 1 22.00 14.70 56.08
C MET A 1 20.94 14.31 55.05
N GLN A 2 21.19 14.64 53.77
CA GLN A 2 20.24 14.40 52.68
C GLN A 2 20.37 12.93 52.24
N LEU A 3 19.31 12.17 52.36
CA LEU A 3 19.22 10.84 51.82
C LEU A 3 18.68 10.95 50.38
N LYS A 4 19.52 10.60 49.42
CA LYS A 4 19.17 10.44 48.00
C LYS A 4 18.25 9.20 47.87
N SER A 5 17.14 9.37 47.18
CA SER A 5 16.24 8.27 46.77
C SER A 5 17.02 7.28 45.87
N ASN A 6 17.16 6.05 46.31
CA ASN A 6 17.72 4.97 45.49
C ASN A 6 16.59 4.35 44.66
N CYS A 7 16.52 4.71 43.37
CA CYS A 7 15.82 3.90 42.38
C CYS A 7 16.74 2.71 42.02
N ARG A 8 16.34 1.49 42.29
CA ARG A 8 16.98 0.31 41.74
C ARG A 8 16.27 -0.09 40.45
N GLU A 9 17.01 -0.04 39.35
CA GLU A 9 16.56 -0.58 38.06
C GLU A 9 16.93 -2.06 38.00
N PHE A 10 15.98 -2.91 37.69
CA PHE A 10 16.22 -4.32 37.42
C PHE A 10 16.03 -4.57 35.92
N ILE A 11 17.04 -5.16 35.29
CA ILE A 11 17.00 -5.56 33.87
C ILE A 11 16.60 -7.03 33.85
N CYS A 12 15.48 -7.34 33.23
CA CYS A 12 15.11 -8.69 32.86
C CYS A 12 15.56 -8.95 31.41
N ILE A 13 16.19 -10.09 31.16
CA ILE A 13 16.93 -10.35 29.89
C ILE A 13 16.00 -10.45 28.66
N ASP A 14 14.68 -10.47 28.84
CA ASP A 14 13.76 -10.62 27.70
C ASP A 14 12.65 -9.58 27.54
N CYS A 15 12.48 -8.58 28.36
CA CYS A 15 11.58 -7.45 28.07
C CYS A 15 11.48 -6.45 29.23
N GLU A 16 11.52 -5.17 28.89
CA GLU A 16 10.98 -3.99 29.56
C GLU A 16 11.42 -3.64 30.98
N ILE A 17 11.78 -2.36 31.13
CA ILE A 17 12.23 -1.75 32.39
C ILE A 17 11.04 -1.59 33.33
N PHE A 18 11.04 -2.25 34.49
CA PHE A 18 10.09 -2.02 35.57
C PHE A 18 10.62 -0.97 36.56
N ARG A 19 9.82 0.03 36.86
CA ARG A 19 10.08 1.01 37.93
C ARG A 19 9.33 0.61 39.18
N VAL A 20 10.07 0.43 40.31
CA VAL A 20 9.48 0.23 41.64
C VAL A 20 9.53 1.56 42.38
N THR A 21 8.40 2.08 42.80
CA THR A 21 8.31 3.25 43.68
C THR A 21 7.88 2.81 45.06
N GLU A 22 8.73 3.07 46.07
CA GLU A 22 8.38 2.89 47.48
C GLU A 22 7.66 4.17 48.00
N SER A 23 6.57 4.00 48.68
CA SER A 23 5.91 5.16 49.36
C SER A 23 6.62 5.44 50.68
N GLU A 24 6.92 6.71 50.96
CA GLU A 24 7.66 7.19 52.15
C GLU A 24 7.02 6.82 53.50
N ALA A 25 5.82 6.26 53.54
CA ALA A 25 5.08 5.93 54.77
C ALA A 25 5.49 4.56 55.40
N ALA A 26 6.23 3.69 54.64
CA ALA A 26 6.49 2.31 55.07
C ALA A 26 7.81 2.08 55.87
N ILE A 27 8.59 3.14 56.14
CA ILE A 27 9.97 2.98 56.62
C ILE A 27 10.07 2.97 58.17
N LYS A 28 8.99 3.12 58.90
CA LYS A 28 9.09 3.30 60.38
C LYS A 28 8.93 2.06 61.21
N GLU A 29 8.44 0.93 60.74
CA GLU A 29 8.22 -0.27 61.58
C GLU A 29 8.41 -1.63 60.87
N GLY A 30 9.25 -1.73 59.89
CA GLY A 30 9.71 -3.09 59.42
C GLY A 30 8.66 -4.01 58.76
N THR A 31 7.44 -3.52 58.49
CA THR A 31 6.36 -4.24 57.82
C THR A 31 5.98 -3.55 56.53
N LEU A 32 6.26 -4.18 55.39
CA LEU A 32 5.82 -3.73 54.06
C LEU A 32 4.28 -3.79 54.00
N SER A 33 3.59 -2.65 53.91
CA SER A 33 2.14 -2.66 53.85
C SER A 33 1.55 -2.77 52.43
N SER A 34 2.29 -2.47 51.39
CA SER A 34 1.93 -2.73 49.98
C SER A 34 3.08 -2.42 49.02
N VAL A 35 3.14 -3.13 47.90
CA VAL A 35 4.05 -2.84 46.79
C VAL A 35 3.22 -2.58 45.54
N THR A 36 3.45 -1.45 44.87
CA THR A 36 2.77 -1.12 43.63
C THR A 36 3.78 -1.19 42.47
N LEU A 37 3.53 -2.06 41.51
CA LEU A 37 4.34 -2.22 40.31
C LEU A 37 3.64 -1.51 39.13
N PHE A 38 4.36 -0.62 38.48
CA PHE A 38 3.88 0.06 37.27
C PHE A 38 4.55 -0.54 36.04
N ALA A 39 3.76 -1.09 35.16
CA ALA A 39 4.16 -1.40 33.79
C ALA A 39 3.45 -0.40 32.84
N PRO A 40 3.96 -0.15 31.62
CA PRO A 40 3.42 0.86 30.73
C PRO A 40 1.90 0.78 30.45
N TYR A 41 1.27 -0.34 30.76
CA TYR A 41 -0.15 -0.58 30.47
C TYR A 41 -0.95 -1.21 31.63
N TYR A 42 -0.33 -1.49 32.80
CA TYR A 42 -1.03 -2.15 33.91
C TYR A 42 -0.54 -1.67 35.27
N CYS A 43 -1.46 -1.54 36.23
CA CYS A 43 -1.16 -1.25 37.63
C CYS A 43 -1.50 -2.49 38.47
N ILE A 44 -0.51 -3.07 39.16
CA ILE A 44 -0.71 -4.20 40.06
C ILE A 44 -0.47 -3.74 41.50
N SER A 45 -1.49 -3.80 42.34
CA SER A 45 -1.38 -3.53 43.76
C SER A 45 -1.45 -4.85 44.54
N LEU A 46 -0.42 -5.12 45.35
CA LEU A 46 -0.37 -6.25 46.27
C LEU A 46 -0.69 -5.75 47.68
N VAL A 47 -1.77 -6.26 48.27
CA VAL A 47 -2.16 -5.96 49.64
C VAL A 47 -2.03 -7.26 50.46
N PRO A 48 -1.32 -7.26 51.58
CA PRO A 48 -1.23 -8.45 52.45
C PRO A 48 -2.51 -8.60 53.27
N GLU A 49 -3.25 -9.69 53.07
CA GLU A 49 -4.23 -10.20 54.05
C GLU A 49 -3.65 -11.42 54.74
N ALA A 50 -3.81 -11.50 56.06
CA ALA A 50 -3.22 -12.45 57.01
C ALA A 50 -2.94 -13.85 56.41
N GLU A 51 -1.65 -14.17 56.22
CA GLU A 51 -1.08 -15.44 55.77
C GLU A 51 -1.21 -15.81 54.25
N SER A 52 -1.79 -14.96 53.36
CA SER A 52 -1.77 -15.20 51.93
C SER A 52 -1.83 -13.87 51.13
N PHE A 53 -1.14 -13.84 49.99
CA PHE A 53 -1.21 -12.71 49.06
C PHE A 53 -2.38 -12.92 48.10
N ALA A 54 -3.37 -12.02 48.11
CA ALA A 54 -4.41 -12.01 47.09
C ALA A 54 -3.94 -11.20 45.86
N VAL A 55 -3.95 -11.82 44.71
CA VAL A 55 -3.62 -11.20 43.43
C VAL A 55 -4.91 -11.09 42.63
N SER A 56 -5.39 -9.88 42.37
CA SER A 56 -6.47 -9.69 41.39
C SER A 56 -5.89 -9.58 39.99
N LEU A 57 -6.23 -10.56 39.18
CA LEU A 57 -5.67 -10.83 37.86
C LEU A 57 -6.34 -10.10 36.72
N PHE A 58 -5.51 -9.61 35.76
CA PHE A 58 -5.76 -9.67 34.33
C PHE A 58 -4.44 -9.93 33.56
N PRO A 59 -4.43 -10.49 32.33
CA PRO A 59 -3.75 -11.74 32.05
C PRO A 59 -2.25 -11.60 31.74
N LEU A 60 -1.43 -11.93 32.69
CA LEU A 60 -0.03 -12.35 32.45
C LEU A 60 0.06 -13.86 32.68
N SER A 61 0.94 -14.55 31.96
CA SER A 61 1.12 -15.98 32.17
C SER A 61 1.50 -16.24 33.64
N ILE A 62 0.93 -17.28 34.24
CA ILE A 62 1.13 -17.65 35.64
C ILE A 62 2.62 -17.77 36.01
N GLN A 63 3.48 -18.13 35.05
CA GLN A 63 4.94 -18.22 35.26
C GLN A 63 5.61 -16.87 35.50
N THR A 64 5.19 -15.81 34.81
CA THR A 64 5.75 -14.46 34.98
C THR A 64 5.33 -13.84 36.31
N LEU A 65 4.14 -14.15 36.77
CA LEU A 65 3.62 -13.70 38.06
C LEU A 65 4.33 -14.37 39.24
N LEU A 66 4.56 -15.70 39.14
CA LEU A 66 5.31 -16.46 40.18
C LEU A 66 6.75 -15.94 40.31
N PHE A 67 7.40 -15.62 39.21
CA PHE A 67 8.77 -15.12 39.23
C PHE A 67 8.87 -13.71 39.87
N ALA A 68 7.91 -12.84 39.62
CA ALA A 68 7.85 -11.51 40.21
C ALA A 68 7.60 -11.58 41.73
N VAL A 69 6.72 -12.45 42.20
CA VAL A 69 6.41 -12.65 43.62
C VAL A 69 7.62 -13.23 44.39
N LEU A 70 8.34 -14.15 43.79
CA LEU A 70 9.54 -14.78 44.40
C LEU A 70 10.72 -13.79 44.49
N CYS A 71 10.90 -12.90 43.50
CA CYS A 71 11.93 -11.86 43.55
C CYS A 71 11.68 -10.80 44.63
N VAL A 72 10.42 -10.46 44.92
CA VAL A 72 10.05 -9.46 45.95
C VAL A 72 10.17 -10.04 47.37
N SER A 73 9.97 -11.35 47.56
CA SER A 73 10.04 -11.98 48.88
C SER A 73 11.46 -12.32 49.36
N GLY A 74 12.50 -12.08 48.57
CA GLY A 74 13.91 -12.26 48.98
C GLY A 74 14.31 -13.70 49.27
N ILE A 75 13.57 -14.68 48.80
CA ILE A 75 13.84 -16.10 48.98
C ILE A 75 14.87 -16.56 47.96
N ASN A 76 16.09 -16.79 48.42
CA ASN A 76 17.17 -17.36 47.60
C ASN A 76 16.89 -18.85 47.37
N MET A 77 16.35 -19.20 46.20
CA MET A 77 16.22 -20.59 45.76
C MET A 77 17.44 -21.02 44.93
N VAL A 78 18.52 -21.31 45.61
CA VAL A 78 19.59 -22.11 45.02
C VAL A 78 19.33 -23.57 45.48
N GLY A 79 18.73 -24.37 44.63
CA GLY A 79 18.75 -25.80 44.87
C GLY A 79 17.50 -26.66 44.61
N SER A 80 16.45 -26.16 43.93
CA SER A 80 15.30 -27.03 43.69
C SER A 80 14.54 -26.82 42.37
N ALA A 81 15.23 -26.44 41.31
CA ALA A 81 14.63 -26.41 39.96
C ALA A 81 14.26 -27.81 39.42
N GLY A 82 14.70 -28.90 40.12
CA GLY A 82 14.38 -30.27 39.74
C GLY A 82 13.08 -30.83 40.31
N ALA A 83 12.53 -30.24 41.38
CA ALA A 83 11.38 -30.83 42.09
C ALA A 83 10.01 -30.22 41.71
N LEU A 84 9.98 -29.11 40.99
CA LEU A 84 8.73 -28.43 40.57
C LEU A 84 8.15 -28.94 39.24
N ASN A 85 8.89 -29.80 38.52
CA ASN A 85 8.43 -30.33 37.23
C ASN A 85 7.66 -31.68 37.34
N GLU A 86 7.60 -32.30 38.50
CA GLU A 86 6.91 -33.61 38.64
C GLU A 86 5.46 -33.53 39.12
N ASP A 87 5.02 -32.41 39.73
CA ASP A 87 3.65 -32.29 40.29
C ASP A 87 2.63 -31.55 39.41
N LEU A 88 3.02 -31.07 38.24
CA LEU A 88 2.11 -30.47 37.23
C LEU A 88 1.91 -31.38 36.02
N ARG A 89 1.85 -32.70 36.23
CA ARG A 89 1.25 -33.58 35.21
C ARG A 89 -0.26 -33.42 35.28
N ILE A 90 -0.78 -32.60 34.35
CA ILE A 90 -2.19 -32.69 33.96
C ILE A 90 -2.37 -34.13 33.45
N ASN A 91 -3.12 -34.95 34.21
CA ASN A 91 -3.54 -36.27 33.78
C ASN A 91 -4.46 -36.15 32.56
N GLY A 92 -3.88 -36.02 31.40
CA GLY A 92 -4.42 -36.27 30.10
C GLY A 92 -3.35 -37.05 29.37
N GLU A 93 -3.40 -38.39 29.49
CA GLU A 93 -2.66 -39.25 28.59
C GLU A 93 -3.08 -38.90 27.17
N VAL A 94 -2.21 -38.19 26.44
CA VAL A 94 -2.29 -38.15 24.98
C VAL A 94 -1.95 -39.56 24.56
N GLU A 95 -2.96 -40.35 24.16
CA GLU A 95 -2.71 -41.65 23.56
C GLU A 95 -1.70 -41.48 22.44
N PRO A 96 -0.57 -42.18 22.45
CA PRO A 96 0.38 -42.16 21.35
C PRO A 96 -0.38 -42.60 20.08
N LEU A 97 -0.12 -41.90 18.96
CA LEU A 97 -0.63 -42.34 17.67
C LEU A 97 -0.31 -43.85 17.51
N PRO A 98 -1.23 -44.66 16.95
CA PRO A 98 -0.99 -46.07 16.68
C PRO A 98 0.34 -46.23 15.93
N GLU A 99 1.16 -47.24 16.30
CA GLU A 99 2.47 -47.50 15.67
C GLU A 99 2.37 -47.71 14.15
N ASP A 100 1.18 -47.95 13.63
CA ASP A 100 0.80 -48.16 12.24
C ASP A 100 0.05 -46.94 11.60
N PHE A 101 0.11 -45.73 12.24
CA PHE A 101 -0.46 -44.54 11.62
C PHE A 101 0.30 -44.17 10.35
N ASP A 102 -0.26 -44.59 9.21
CA ASP A 102 0.26 -44.28 7.88
C ASP A 102 -0.26 -42.93 7.40
N ALA A 103 0.53 -41.87 7.60
CA ALA A 103 0.22 -40.54 7.08
C ALA A 103 0.18 -40.50 5.54
N THR A 104 0.81 -41.46 4.86
CA THR A 104 0.82 -41.53 3.39
C THR A 104 -0.56 -41.88 2.83
N ALA A 105 -1.37 -42.64 3.58
CA ALA A 105 -2.74 -42.97 3.23
C ALA A 105 -3.69 -41.75 3.18
N LEU A 106 -3.30 -40.63 3.78
CA LEU A 106 -4.06 -39.36 3.79
C LEU A 106 -3.66 -38.41 2.64
N VAL A 107 -2.55 -38.68 1.98
CA VAL A 107 -2.03 -37.86 0.88
C VAL A 107 -2.38 -38.54 -0.45
N ARG A 108 -2.94 -37.79 -1.39
CA ARG A 108 -3.21 -38.31 -2.73
C ARG A 108 -1.87 -38.49 -3.47
N ASP A 109 -1.76 -39.55 -4.27
CA ASP A 109 -0.66 -39.69 -5.20
C ASP A 109 -0.55 -38.46 -6.12
N PRO A 110 0.67 -38.05 -6.49
CA PRO A 110 0.85 -36.94 -7.42
C PRO A 110 0.08 -37.24 -8.72
N VAL A 111 -0.63 -36.24 -9.21
CA VAL A 111 -1.34 -36.35 -10.49
C VAL A 111 -0.32 -36.67 -11.58
N PRO A 112 -0.43 -37.78 -12.33
CA PRO A 112 0.51 -38.11 -13.39
C PRO A 112 0.59 -36.94 -14.40
N SER A 113 1.79 -36.55 -14.78
CA SER A 113 2.07 -35.48 -15.75
C SER A 113 1.75 -35.90 -17.20
N THR A 114 0.60 -36.52 -17.43
CA THR A 114 0.11 -36.83 -18.76
C THR A 114 -0.92 -35.79 -19.20
N VAL A 115 -0.49 -34.57 -19.42
CA VAL A 115 -1.17 -33.72 -20.40
C VAL A 115 -0.53 -34.08 -21.74
N ALA A 116 -1.14 -35.02 -22.43
CA ALA A 116 -0.80 -35.30 -23.83
C ALA A 116 -0.95 -34.01 -24.63
N ASP A 117 0.09 -33.64 -25.36
CA ASP A 117 0.05 -32.61 -26.38
C ASP A 117 -1.01 -32.98 -27.43
N ASN A 118 -2.23 -32.57 -27.26
CA ASN A 118 -3.27 -32.56 -28.26
C ASN A 118 -3.58 -31.10 -28.63
N ASP A 119 -2.60 -30.40 -29.18
CA ASP A 119 -2.78 -29.15 -29.89
C ASP A 119 -2.77 -29.36 -31.41
N SER A 120 -3.83 -30.00 -31.91
CA SER A 120 -4.27 -29.82 -33.29
C SER A 120 -5.72 -29.31 -33.27
N VAL A 121 -5.93 -28.05 -32.88
CA VAL A 121 -7.17 -27.36 -33.14
C VAL A 121 -7.07 -26.71 -34.50
N ASN A 122 -7.75 -27.29 -35.50
CA ASN A 122 -7.93 -26.72 -36.82
C ASN A 122 -8.51 -25.30 -36.72
N GLU A 123 -7.81 -24.32 -37.25
CA GLU A 123 -8.21 -22.90 -37.32
C GLU A 123 -9.40 -22.62 -38.28
N GLU A 124 -9.96 -23.60 -38.96
CA GLU A 124 -11.00 -23.40 -39.99
C GLU A 124 -12.46 -23.47 -39.47
N GLY A 125 -12.69 -23.75 -38.20
CA GLY A 125 -14.05 -24.00 -37.66
C GLY A 125 -14.79 -22.81 -37.06
N LEU A 126 -14.23 -21.61 -36.96
CA LEU A 126 -14.76 -20.48 -36.14
C LEU A 126 -15.17 -19.21 -36.90
N ILE A 127 -15.35 -19.29 -38.22
CA ILE A 127 -15.83 -18.13 -39.01
C ILE A 127 -17.28 -18.34 -39.47
N ASN A 128 -18.21 -18.52 -38.59
CA ASN A 128 -19.64 -18.19 -38.87
C ASN A 128 -20.49 -18.43 -37.65
N GLN A 129 -20.65 -17.41 -36.81
CA GLN A 129 -21.95 -17.15 -36.15
C GLN A 129 -21.92 -15.73 -35.56
N GLY A 130 -22.96 -14.99 -35.86
CA GLY A 130 -23.12 -13.58 -35.68
C GLY A 130 -23.05 -13.07 -34.25
N LYS A 131 -22.69 -11.81 -34.12
CA LYS A 131 -22.93 -10.82 -33.04
C LYS A 131 -23.31 -11.38 -31.65
N GLU A 132 -22.56 -12.29 -31.09
CA GLU A 132 -22.63 -12.62 -29.67
C GLU A 132 -21.27 -12.47 -29.05
N LYS A 133 -21.26 -11.66 -27.97
CA LYS A 133 -20.24 -11.50 -26.95
C LYS A 133 -18.91 -12.17 -27.33
N ARG A 134 -17.98 -11.39 -27.87
CA ARG A 134 -16.59 -11.82 -27.95
C ARG A 134 -16.17 -12.22 -26.55
N LEU A 135 -16.22 -13.52 -26.24
CA LEU A 135 -15.29 -14.07 -25.29
C LEU A 135 -13.93 -13.62 -25.80
N ILE A 136 -13.27 -12.76 -25.08
CA ILE A 136 -11.86 -12.51 -25.31
C ILE A 136 -11.20 -13.83 -24.93
N VAL A 137 -11.04 -14.72 -25.88
CA VAL A 137 -10.03 -15.75 -25.80
C VAL A 137 -8.73 -14.94 -25.78
N LEU A 138 -8.23 -14.71 -24.59
CA LEU A 138 -6.90 -14.15 -24.39
C LEU A 138 -5.97 -15.17 -25.03
N GLY A 139 -5.60 -14.95 -26.29
CA GLY A 139 -4.57 -15.71 -26.94
C GLY A 139 -3.36 -15.72 -26.00
N ARG A 140 -2.80 -16.90 -25.72
CA ARG A 140 -1.60 -17.00 -24.90
C ARG A 140 -0.59 -16.01 -25.46
N ASN A 141 -0.16 -15.07 -24.64
CA ASN A 141 0.82 -14.07 -25.05
C ASN A 141 2.12 -14.82 -25.34
N ILE A 142 2.48 -14.92 -26.62
CA ILE A 142 3.73 -15.56 -27.06
C ILE A 142 4.99 -15.00 -26.40
N HIS A 143 4.90 -13.80 -25.80
CA HIS A 143 5.98 -13.17 -25.05
C HIS A 143 6.04 -13.59 -23.57
N THR A 144 5.05 -14.32 -23.07
CA THR A 144 5.01 -14.88 -21.72
C THR A 144 4.90 -16.40 -21.81
N MET A 145 5.98 -17.04 -22.22
CA MET A 145 6.08 -18.49 -22.09
C MET A 145 6.03 -18.86 -20.61
N SER A 146 5.24 -19.85 -20.29
CA SER A 146 5.20 -20.43 -18.94
C SER A 146 6.60 -20.93 -18.59
N LEU A 147 7.07 -20.58 -17.40
CA LEU A 147 8.18 -21.31 -16.77
C LEU A 147 7.53 -22.56 -16.16
N GLU A 148 7.76 -23.68 -16.78
CA GLU A 148 7.26 -24.96 -16.33
C GLU A 148 7.82 -25.27 -14.94
N VAL A 149 6.96 -25.69 -14.03
CA VAL A 149 7.37 -26.24 -12.74
C VAL A 149 7.60 -27.72 -12.97
N THR A 150 8.87 -28.13 -12.97
CA THR A 150 9.26 -29.54 -13.13
C THR A 150 9.31 -30.19 -11.75
N GLU A 151 8.61 -31.31 -11.59
CA GLU A 151 8.67 -32.12 -10.38
C GLU A 151 10.04 -32.83 -10.27
N PRO A 152 10.59 -33.01 -9.05
CA PRO A 152 11.75 -33.89 -8.88
C PRO A 152 11.32 -35.33 -9.14
N ASP A 153 12.10 -36.05 -9.95
CA ASP A 153 11.93 -37.50 -10.06
C ASP A 153 12.25 -38.13 -8.69
N ALA A 154 11.47 -39.16 -8.31
CA ALA A 154 11.62 -39.82 -7.01
C ALA A 154 13.02 -40.40 -6.76
N ASP A 155 13.77 -40.66 -7.86
CA ASP A 155 15.13 -41.23 -7.85
C ASP A 155 16.24 -40.18 -8.08
N ASP A 156 15.90 -38.86 -8.10
CA ASP A 156 16.88 -37.80 -8.32
C ASP A 156 17.75 -37.59 -7.06
N GLU A 157 18.76 -38.44 -6.90
CA GLU A 157 19.88 -38.18 -5.98
C GLU A 157 20.78 -37.01 -6.45
N VAL A 158 20.54 -36.45 -7.65
CA VAL A 158 21.37 -35.41 -8.26
C VAL A 158 20.76 -34.03 -8.07
N THR A 159 20.81 -33.53 -6.84
CA THR A 159 20.35 -32.17 -6.47
C THR A 159 21.11 -31.04 -7.19
N GLY A 160 22.35 -31.29 -7.62
CA GLY A 160 23.25 -30.28 -8.21
C GLY A 160 22.79 -29.72 -9.55
N ASP A 161 22.31 -30.56 -10.47
CA ASP A 161 21.88 -30.12 -11.79
C ASP A 161 20.61 -29.28 -11.74
N ARG A 162 19.68 -29.62 -10.88
CA ARG A 162 18.44 -28.88 -10.66
C ARG A 162 18.70 -27.49 -10.05
N GLU A 163 19.54 -27.40 -9.02
CA GLU A 163 19.95 -26.13 -8.43
C GLU A 163 20.65 -25.24 -9.44
N ALA A 164 21.55 -25.80 -10.26
CA ALA A 164 22.23 -25.09 -11.34
C ALA A 164 21.23 -24.57 -12.40
N HIS A 165 20.23 -25.38 -12.76
CA HIS A 165 19.15 -24.96 -13.66
C HIS A 165 18.35 -23.79 -13.09
N MET A 166 17.85 -23.89 -11.84
CA MET A 166 17.11 -22.80 -11.19
C MET A 166 17.95 -21.54 -11.09
N ALA A 167 19.21 -21.64 -10.68
CA ALA A 167 20.13 -20.51 -10.62
C ALA A 167 20.32 -19.84 -12.00
N SER A 168 20.41 -20.62 -13.07
CA SER A 168 20.52 -20.13 -14.45
C SER A 168 19.24 -19.37 -14.88
N VAL A 169 18.06 -19.92 -14.57
CA VAL A 169 16.77 -19.27 -14.85
C VAL A 169 16.67 -17.93 -14.12
N LEU A 170 16.97 -17.90 -12.82
CA LEU A 170 16.95 -16.68 -12.01
C LEU A 170 17.96 -15.64 -12.51
N ALA A 171 19.17 -16.06 -12.86
CA ALA A 171 20.20 -15.16 -13.42
C ALA A 171 19.76 -14.56 -14.76
N ARG A 172 19.14 -15.35 -15.64
CA ARG A 172 18.58 -14.88 -16.91
C ARG A 172 17.44 -13.88 -16.68
N TYR A 173 16.54 -14.18 -15.75
CA TYR A 173 15.44 -13.28 -15.39
C TYR A 173 15.96 -11.95 -14.80
N LYS A 174 16.93 -12.00 -13.89
CA LYS A 174 17.59 -10.82 -13.34
C LYS A 174 18.19 -9.94 -14.44
N ARG A 175 18.91 -10.52 -15.42
CA ARG A 175 19.45 -9.77 -16.57
C ARG A 175 18.34 -9.11 -17.38
N ALA A 176 17.25 -9.82 -17.64
CA ALA A 176 16.10 -9.29 -18.38
C ALA A 176 15.43 -8.12 -17.64
N LEU A 177 15.26 -8.21 -16.30
CA LEU A 177 14.74 -7.12 -15.50
C LEU A 177 15.67 -5.90 -15.51
N THR A 178 16.98 -6.11 -15.36
CA THR A 178 17.97 -5.03 -15.41
C THR A 178 17.90 -4.28 -16.73
N GLU A 179 17.75 -4.98 -17.86
CA GLU A 179 17.64 -4.35 -19.17
C GLU A 179 16.32 -3.59 -19.33
N ARG A 180 15.20 -4.17 -18.89
CA ARG A 180 13.88 -3.53 -18.96
C ARG A 180 13.80 -2.27 -18.11
N THR A 181 14.42 -2.24 -16.92
CA THR A 181 14.40 -1.07 -16.04
C THR A 181 15.18 0.12 -16.58
N LYS A 182 16.15 -0.10 -17.49
CA LYS A 182 16.85 0.99 -18.19
C LYS A 182 15.89 1.87 -19.01
N HIS A 183 14.86 1.28 -19.60
CA HIS A 183 13.94 1.93 -20.53
C HIS A 183 12.54 2.17 -19.94
N HIS A 184 12.40 2.13 -18.62
CA HIS A 184 11.11 2.30 -17.96
C HIS A 184 10.78 3.80 -17.74
N LEU A 185 9.77 4.34 -18.45
CA LEU A 185 9.35 5.76 -18.38
C LEU A 185 7.84 5.95 -18.22
N GLY A 186 7.00 5.06 -18.75
CA GLY A 186 5.56 5.29 -18.86
C GLY A 186 4.76 4.95 -17.58
N TYR A 187 5.39 4.40 -16.56
CA TYR A 187 4.70 4.03 -15.31
C TYR A 187 5.36 4.69 -14.09
N PRO A 188 4.58 5.06 -13.07
CA PRO A 188 5.03 5.89 -11.95
C PRO A 188 5.76 5.10 -10.87
N TYR A 189 6.74 4.26 -11.22
CA TYR A 189 7.52 3.49 -10.26
C TYR A 189 8.89 4.12 -10.02
N ASN A 190 9.20 4.43 -8.78
CA ASN A 190 10.54 4.80 -8.37
C ASN A 190 11.38 3.52 -8.25
N LEU A 191 12.35 3.36 -9.15
CA LEU A 191 13.23 2.19 -9.23
C LEU A 191 14.60 2.43 -8.54
N ASP A 192 14.76 3.57 -7.88
CA ASP A 192 15.97 3.95 -7.16
C ASP A 192 15.84 3.59 -5.67
N PHE A 193 16.10 2.33 -5.35
CA PHE A 193 16.05 1.83 -3.98
C PHE A 193 17.18 0.84 -3.67
N ASP A 194 17.66 0.90 -2.44
CA ASP A 194 18.59 -0.07 -1.85
C ASP A 194 18.02 -0.59 -0.53
N TYR A 195 17.55 -1.81 -0.57
CA TYR A 195 16.97 -2.52 0.57
C TYR A 195 17.81 -3.70 1.05
N GLY A 196 19.10 -3.75 0.67
CA GLY A 196 20.00 -4.84 1.04
C GLY A 196 20.06 -5.12 2.55
N ALA A 197 19.95 -4.06 3.37
CA ALA A 197 19.90 -4.19 4.82
C ALA A 197 18.70 -4.99 5.35
N LEU A 198 17.61 -5.09 4.56
CA LEU A 198 16.39 -5.79 4.93
C LEU A 198 16.33 -7.24 4.40
N SER A 199 17.33 -7.70 3.66
CA SER A 199 17.32 -9.04 3.03
C SER A 199 17.16 -10.17 4.06
N GLN A 200 17.75 -10.03 5.23
CA GLN A 200 17.63 -11.00 6.32
C GLN A 200 16.19 -11.21 6.84
N LEU A 201 15.31 -10.24 6.63
CA LEU A 201 13.90 -10.34 7.07
C LEU A 201 13.07 -11.23 6.14
N GLN A 202 13.58 -11.59 4.96
CA GLN A 202 12.90 -12.51 4.03
C GLN A 202 12.83 -13.96 4.54
N HIS A 203 13.59 -14.28 5.60
CA HIS A 203 13.51 -15.59 6.27
C HIS A 203 12.29 -15.73 7.19
N PHE A 204 11.51 -14.66 7.40
CA PHE A 204 10.35 -14.68 8.28
C PHE A 204 9.05 -14.49 7.49
N SER A 205 8.04 -15.29 7.83
CA SER A 205 6.68 -15.16 7.28
C SER A 205 5.89 -14.12 8.06
N ILE A 206 6.11 -12.84 7.76
CA ILE A 206 5.51 -11.72 8.50
C ILE A 206 4.14 -11.38 7.92
N ASN A 207 3.09 -11.48 8.73
CA ASN A 207 1.71 -11.25 8.33
C ASN A 207 0.97 -10.33 9.32
N ASN A 208 0.50 -9.18 8.86
CA ASN A 208 -0.21 -8.21 9.69
C ASN A 208 -1.73 -8.47 9.66
N LEU A 209 -2.18 -9.44 10.46
CA LEU A 209 -3.59 -9.79 10.60
C LEU A 209 -4.34 -8.77 11.48
N GLY A 210 -5.60 -8.48 11.13
CA GLY A 210 -6.50 -7.67 11.94
C GLY A 210 -6.15 -6.18 11.99
N ASP A 211 -6.67 -5.51 13.01
CA ASP A 211 -6.47 -4.07 13.23
C ASP A 211 -5.01 -3.75 13.60
N PRO A 212 -4.35 -2.79 12.94
CA PRO A 212 -2.97 -2.41 13.27
C PRO A 212 -2.76 -1.87 14.69
N PHE A 213 -3.82 -1.30 15.29
CA PHE A 213 -3.77 -0.63 16.59
C PHE A 213 -4.22 -1.50 17.76
N ILE A 214 -4.69 -2.73 17.48
CA ILE A 214 -5.18 -3.66 18.50
C ILE A 214 -4.28 -4.90 18.51
N GLU A 215 -3.85 -5.30 19.70
CA GLU A 215 -3.07 -6.54 19.88
C GLU A 215 -3.90 -7.74 19.46
N SER A 216 -3.24 -8.78 18.95
CA SER A 216 -3.88 -10.03 18.54
C SER A 216 -3.07 -11.24 19.02
N ASN A 217 -3.67 -12.42 18.94
CA ASN A 217 -3.00 -13.68 19.31
C ASN A 217 -1.87 -14.09 18.35
N TYR A 218 -1.73 -13.41 17.19
CA TYR A 218 -0.69 -13.71 16.21
C TYR A 218 0.53 -12.81 16.41
N GLY A 219 1.68 -13.41 16.76
CA GLY A 219 2.89 -12.69 17.17
C GLY A 219 3.90 -12.38 16.05
N VAL A 220 3.80 -13.01 14.84
CA VAL A 220 4.77 -12.80 13.76
C VAL A 220 4.28 -11.71 12.82
N HIS A 221 4.34 -10.47 13.28
CA HIS A 221 3.84 -9.29 12.58
C HIS A 221 4.81 -8.10 12.69
N SER A 222 4.56 -7.06 11.91
CA SER A 222 5.33 -5.81 11.88
C SER A 222 4.46 -4.58 12.24
N ARG A 223 3.45 -4.73 13.11
CA ARG A 223 2.50 -3.65 13.43
C ARG A 223 3.17 -2.38 13.94
N GLN A 224 4.22 -2.48 14.78
CA GLN A 224 4.95 -1.31 15.25
C GLN A 224 5.54 -0.46 14.11
N PHE A 225 5.98 -1.11 13.02
CA PHE A 225 6.42 -0.41 11.80
C PHE A 225 5.22 0.17 11.04
N GLU A 226 4.13 -0.59 10.95
CA GLU A 226 2.88 -0.16 10.31
C GLU A 226 2.34 1.11 10.97
N VAL A 227 2.18 1.12 12.29
CA VAL A 227 1.71 2.29 13.05
C VAL A 227 2.69 3.46 12.89
N GLY A 228 4.01 3.22 12.91
CA GLY A 228 5.01 4.26 12.69
C GLY A 228 4.90 4.92 11.31
N VAL A 229 4.61 4.15 10.26
CA VAL A 229 4.34 4.66 8.91
C VAL A 229 3.03 5.45 8.89
N LEU A 230 1.96 4.92 9.47
CA LEU A 230 0.67 5.58 9.54
C LEU A 230 0.74 6.91 10.30
N ASP A 231 1.42 6.96 11.44
CA ASP A 231 1.68 8.19 12.20
C ASP A 231 2.43 9.25 11.37
N TRP A 232 3.38 8.81 10.55
CA TRP A 232 4.13 9.73 9.70
C TRP A 232 3.23 10.37 8.63
N PHE A 233 2.38 9.58 7.97
CA PHE A 233 1.43 10.08 6.97
C PHE A 233 0.29 10.90 7.61
N ALA A 234 -0.20 10.51 8.78
CA ALA A 234 -1.21 11.28 9.51
C ALA A 234 -0.71 12.70 9.80
N ARG A 235 0.52 12.84 10.31
CA ARG A 235 1.15 14.15 10.52
C ARG A 235 1.32 14.94 9.22
N LEU A 236 1.67 14.27 8.12
CA LEU A 236 1.82 14.92 6.81
C LEU A 236 0.52 15.57 6.36
N TRP A 237 -0.63 14.97 6.70
CA TRP A 237 -1.97 15.46 6.37
C TRP A 237 -2.69 16.14 7.53
N GLU A 238 -1.94 16.53 8.57
CA GLU A 238 -2.42 17.32 9.71
C GLU A 238 -3.51 16.66 10.55
N LEU A 239 -3.39 15.33 10.78
CA LEU A 239 -4.18 14.56 11.73
C LEU A 239 -3.40 14.29 13.01
N GLU A 240 -4.08 14.39 14.14
CA GLU A 240 -3.55 13.96 15.44
C GLU A 240 -3.68 12.43 15.62
N LYS A 241 -2.85 11.88 16.52
CA LYS A 241 -2.77 10.41 16.72
C LYS A 241 -4.10 9.73 17.03
N ASN A 242 -4.99 10.42 17.73
CA ASN A 242 -6.27 9.86 18.20
C ASN A 242 -7.44 10.17 17.25
N GLU A 243 -7.19 10.79 16.09
CA GLU A 243 -8.23 11.23 15.16
C GLU A 243 -8.32 10.38 13.91
N TYR A 244 -7.39 9.44 13.74
CA TYR A 244 -7.33 8.61 12.53
C TYR A 244 -7.29 7.12 12.84
N TRP A 245 -7.69 6.37 11.86
CA TRP A 245 -7.41 4.95 11.69
C TRP A 245 -6.83 4.72 10.30
N GLY A 246 -6.07 3.68 10.13
CA GLY A 246 -5.50 3.35 8.84
C GLY A 246 -4.76 2.04 8.86
N TYR A 247 -4.34 1.59 7.68
CA TYR A 247 -3.53 0.38 7.53
C TYR A 247 -2.70 0.41 6.26
N ILE A 248 -1.69 -0.46 6.19
CA ILE A 248 -0.91 -0.67 4.97
C ILE A 248 -1.64 -1.68 4.09
N THR A 249 -2.08 -1.20 2.93
CA THR A 249 -2.81 -1.96 1.92
C THR A 249 -1.85 -2.72 0.99
N ASN A 250 -2.36 -3.73 0.27
CA ASN A 250 -1.56 -4.45 -0.73
C ASN A 250 -1.34 -3.65 -2.02
N CYS A 251 -2.09 -2.56 -2.25
CA CYS A 251 -1.87 -1.63 -3.37
C CYS A 251 -2.81 -0.40 -3.25
N GLY A 252 -2.58 0.62 -4.10
CA GLY A 252 -3.46 1.80 -4.16
C GLY A 252 -4.91 1.47 -4.56
N THR A 253 -5.13 0.41 -5.36
CA THR A 253 -6.50 -0.05 -5.67
C THR A 253 -7.24 -0.47 -4.41
N GLU A 254 -6.60 -1.22 -3.51
CA GLU A 254 -7.20 -1.61 -2.24
C GLU A 254 -7.49 -0.38 -1.35
N GLY A 255 -6.58 0.60 -1.32
CA GLY A 255 -6.81 1.86 -0.62
C GLY A 255 -8.05 2.59 -1.14
N ASN A 256 -8.20 2.68 -2.46
CA ASN A 256 -9.39 3.27 -3.08
C ASN A 256 -10.67 2.44 -2.79
N LEU A 257 -10.58 1.11 -2.86
CA LEU A 257 -11.71 0.24 -2.49
C LEU A 257 -12.13 0.50 -1.04
N HIS A 258 -11.19 0.55 -0.11
CA HIS A 258 -11.47 0.81 1.29
C HIS A 258 -12.08 2.20 1.51
N GLY A 259 -11.48 3.25 0.94
CA GLY A 259 -11.98 4.61 1.07
C GLY A 259 -13.42 4.77 0.56
N ILE A 260 -13.75 4.17 -0.59
CA ILE A 260 -15.11 4.19 -1.15
C ILE A 260 -16.06 3.31 -0.32
N LEU A 261 -15.59 2.17 0.21
CA LEU A 261 -16.41 1.33 1.09
C LEU A 261 -16.80 2.07 2.36
N VAL A 262 -15.87 2.78 3.00
CA VAL A 262 -16.18 3.63 4.17
C VAL A 262 -17.27 4.65 3.83
N GLY A 263 -17.12 5.37 2.70
CA GLY A 263 -18.15 6.33 2.26
C GLY A 263 -19.51 5.68 2.04
N ARG A 264 -19.53 4.48 1.46
CA ARG A 264 -20.77 3.70 1.23
C ARG A 264 -21.40 3.23 2.55
N GLU A 265 -20.61 2.81 3.53
CA GLU A 265 -21.15 2.38 4.83
C GLU A 265 -21.66 3.57 5.66
N VAL A 266 -21.02 4.75 5.53
CA VAL A 266 -21.50 6.00 6.14
C VAL A 266 -22.79 6.48 5.45
N PHE A 267 -22.85 6.35 4.10
CA PHE A 267 -23.99 6.76 3.29
C PHE A 267 -24.48 5.62 2.38
N PRO A 268 -25.25 4.64 2.91
CA PRO A 268 -25.65 3.45 2.15
C PRO A 268 -26.42 3.75 0.83
N ASN A 269 -27.14 4.87 0.78
CA ASN A 269 -27.87 5.32 -0.40
C ASN A 269 -27.15 6.47 -1.14
N GLY A 270 -25.88 6.72 -0.80
CA GLY A 270 -25.07 7.77 -1.39
C GLY A 270 -24.69 7.47 -2.85
N ILE A 271 -24.58 8.52 -3.66
CA ILE A 271 -24.12 8.45 -5.05
C ILE A 271 -22.63 8.74 -5.09
N LEU A 272 -21.87 7.88 -5.79
CA LEU A 272 -20.45 8.11 -6.05
C LEU A 272 -20.27 9.06 -7.25
N TYR A 273 -19.62 10.20 -7.00
CA TYR A 273 -19.19 11.15 -8.04
C TYR A 273 -17.69 11.00 -8.29
N ALA A 274 -17.31 10.73 -9.52
CA ALA A 274 -15.92 10.58 -9.93
C ALA A 274 -15.69 11.15 -11.32
N SER A 275 -14.56 11.83 -11.54
CA SER A 275 -14.22 12.36 -12.86
C SER A 275 -13.95 11.22 -13.86
N ARG A 276 -14.12 11.49 -15.15
CA ARG A 276 -13.81 10.52 -16.22
C ARG A 276 -12.33 10.12 -16.27
N GLU A 277 -11.44 10.94 -15.72
CA GLU A 277 -10.00 10.65 -15.59
C GLU A 277 -9.63 9.97 -14.28
N SER A 278 -10.60 9.70 -13.38
CA SER A 278 -10.35 8.88 -12.19
C SER A 278 -9.83 7.50 -12.56
N HIS A 279 -8.97 6.97 -11.72
CA HIS A 279 -8.41 5.63 -11.92
C HIS A 279 -9.52 4.57 -12.00
N TYR A 280 -9.36 3.56 -12.85
CA TYR A 280 -10.38 2.53 -13.09
C TYR A 280 -10.82 1.80 -11.79
N SER A 281 -10.01 1.80 -10.73
CA SER A 281 -10.34 1.21 -9.43
C SER A 281 -11.56 1.86 -8.79
N ILE A 282 -11.79 3.15 -9.02
CA ILE A 282 -12.97 3.87 -8.50
C ILE A 282 -14.26 3.32 -9.14
N PHE A 283 -14.27 3.15 -10.46
CA PHE A 283 -15.40 2.55 -11.16
C PHE A 283 -15.54 1.05 -10.86
N LYS A 284 -14.42 0.38 -10.56
CA LYS A 284 -14.44 -1.00 -10.05
C LYS A 284 -15.11 -1.06 -8.66
N ALA A 285 -14.80 -0.13 -7.75
CA ALA A 285 -15.44 -0.01 -6.44
C ALA A 285 -16.96 0.16 -6.58
N ALA A 286 -17.40 1.11 -7.42
CA ALA A 286 -18.82 1.33 -7.69
C ALA A 286 -19.53 0.05 -8.12
N ARG A 287 -18.93 -0.70 -9.07
CA ARG A 287 -19.49 -1.97 -9.54
C ARG A 287 -19.49 -3.06 -8.45
N MET A 288 -18.40 -3.20 -7.68
CA MET A 288 -18.31 -4.22 -6.63
C MET A 288 -19.30 -3.97 -5.51
N TYR A 289 -19.46 -2.72 -5.11
CA TYR A 289 -20.33 -2.31 -4.01
C TYR A 289 -21.77 -2.00 -4.48
N ARG A 290 -22.06 -2.16 -5.78
CA ARG A 290 -23.37 -1.89 -6.39
C ARG A 290 -23.88 -0.48 -6.12
N MET A 291 -22.97 0.49 -6.15
CA MET A 291 -23.27 1.89 -5.94
C MET A 291 -23.69 2.56 -7.26
N GLU A 292 -24.63 3.48 -7.18
CA GLU A 292 -24.87 4.44 -8.27
C GLU A 292 -23.61 5.30 -8.43
N CYS A 293 -23.14 5.47 -9.67
CA CYS A 293 -21.93 6.23 -9.98
C CYS A 293 -22.19 7.23 -11.10
N VAL A 294 -22.04 8.50 -10.77
CA VAL A 294 -22.15 9.62 -11.70
C VAL A 294 -20.77 10.03 -12.16
N LYS A 295 -20.49 9.86 -13.45
CA LYS A 295 -19.24 10.32 -14.05
C LYS A 295 -19.32 11.83 -14.31
N VAL A 296 -18.35 12.55 -13.78
CA VAL A 296 -18.20 13.99 -13.98
C VAL A 296 -17.22 14.22 -15.12
N ASP A 297 -17.49 15.21 -15.97
CA ASP A 297 -16.59 15.59 -17.05
C ASP A 297 -15.32 16.25 -16.51
N THR A 298 -14.32 16.43 -17.36
CA THR A 298 -13.02 16.99 -16.98
C THR A 298 -12.64 18.13 -17.89
N LEU A 299 -11.84 19.04 -17.38
CA LEU A 299 -11.14 20.02 -18.19
C LEU A 299 -10.15 19.31 -19.14
N TRP A 300 -9.69 19.99 -20.18
CA TRP A 300 -8.69 19.43 -21.11
C TRP A 300 -7.37 19.05 -20.39
N SER A 301 -7.04 19.75 -19.31
CA SER A 301 -5.88 19.48 -18.44
C SER A 301 -6.06 18.23 -17.57
N GLY A 302 -7.31 17.76 -17.39
CA GLY A 302 -7.64 16.49 -16.74
C GLY A 302 -8.21 16.60 -15.33
N GLU A 303 -8.31 17.80 -14.75
CA GLU A 303 -9.00 18.06 -13.49
C GLU A 303 -10.51 17.87 -13.66
N ILE A 304 -11.19 17.58 -12.57
CA ILE A 304 -12.66 17.51 -12.53
C ILE A 304 -13.27 18.84 -12.97
N ASP A 305 -14.24 18.81 -13.87
CA ASP A 305 -15.04 19.99 -14.21
C ASP A 305 -16.02 20.27 -13.07
N CYS A 306 -15.70 21.28 -12.28
CA CYS A 306 -16.48 21.64 -11.09
C CYS A 306 -17.86 22.23 -11.41
N ASP A 307 -18.07 22.78 -12.61
CA ASP A 307 -19.38 23.28 -13.01
C ASP A 307 -20.30 22.11 -13.43
N ASP A 308 -19.79 21.15 -14.19
CA ASP A 308 -20.49 19.91 -14.48
C ASP A 308 -20.75 19.10 -13.19
N PHE A 309 -19.79 19.07 -12.26
CA PHE A 309 -19.97 18.44 -10.95
C PHE A 309 -21.14 19.05 -10.20
N LYS A 310 -21.19 20.39 -10.08
CA LYS A 310 -22.32 21.08 -9.45
C LYS A 310 -23.65 20.80 -10.14
N ALA A 311 -23.69 20.83 -11.47
CA ALA A 311 -24.90 20.53 -12.23
C ALA A 311 -25.43 19.12 -11.97
N LYS A 312 -24.51 18.14 -11.77
CA LYS A 312 -24.86 16.74 -11.44
C LYS A 312 -25.30 16.58 -10.00
N LEU A 313 -24.72 17.31 -9.05
CA LEU A 313 -25.17 17.36 -7.65
C LEU A 313 -26.61 17.88 -7.55
N LEU A 314 -26.92 18.97 -8.24
CA LEU A 314 -28.26 19.58 -8.23
C LEU A 314 -29.37 18.66 -8.77
N ARG A 315 -29.02 17.68 -9.61
CA ARG A 315 -29.97 16.68 -10.12
C ARG A 315 -30.30 15.57 -9.12
N ASN A 316 -29.48 15.43 -8.07
CA ASN A 316 -29.56 14.35 -7.10
C ASN A 316 -29.47 14.87 -5.65
N GLN A 317 -30.07 16.03 -5.39
CA GLN A 317 -30.01 16.70 -4.08
C GLN A 317 -30.66 15.90 -2.93
N ASP A 318 -31.51 14.95 -3.25
CA ASP A 318 -32.19 14.08 -2.31
C ASP A 318 -31.27 13.01 -1.68
N LYS A 319 -30.14 12.71 -2.33
CA LYS A 319 -29.19 11.68 -1.88
C LYS A 319 -27.87 12.28 -1.37
N PRO A 320 -27.22 11.64 -0.39
CA PRO A 320 -25.86 12.00 0.00
C PRO A 320 -24.86 11.81 -1.14
N ALA A 321 -23.76 12.55 -1.10
CA ALA A 321 -22.71 12.49 -2.10
C ALA A 321 -21.44 11.81 -1.55
N ILE A 322 -20.90 10.85 -2.29
CA ILE A 322 -19.58 10.25 -2.07
C ILE A 322 -18.69 10.71 -3.22
N ILE A 323 -17.62 11.42 -2.92
CA ILE A 323 -16.82 12.08 -3.95
C ILE A 323 -15.42 11.47 -3.98
N ASN A 324 -14.95 11.10 -5.18
CA ASN A 324 -13.54 10.81 -5.40
C ASN A 324 -12.83 12.05 -5.96
N VAL A 325 -11.85 12.55 -5.22
CA VAL A 325 -10.96 13.64 -5.60
C VAL A 325 -9.60 13.07 -5.99
N ASN A 326 -9.11 13.39 -7.19
CA ASN A 326 -7.84 12.85 -7.67
C ASN A 326 -6.67 13.79 -7.31
N ILE A 327 -5.66 13.23 -6.67
CA ILE A 327 -4.38 13.89 -6.42
C ILE A 327 -3.33 13.27 -7.35
N GLY A 328 -3.46 13.61 -8.64
CA GLY A 328 -2.68 13.05 -9.73
C GLY A 328 -3.42 11.99 -10.54
N THR A 329 -4.15 12.42 -11.59
CA THR A 329 -4.80 11.48 -12.53
C THR A 329 -3.76 10.65 -13.29
N THR A 330 -4.11 9.41 -13.63
CA THR A 330 -3.17 8.42 -14.19
C THR A 330 -2.53 8.87 -15.51
N VAL A 331 -3.29 9.49 -16.41
CA VAL A 331 -2.83 9.84 -17.77
C VAL A 331 -2.21 11.22 -17.84
N LYS A 332 -2.83 12.20 -17.19
CA LYS A 332 -2.45 13.61 -17.30
C LYS A 332 -1.78 14.18 -16.05
N GLY A 333 -1.75 13.42 -14.96
CA GLY A 333 -1.20 13.88 -13.69
C GLY A 333 -1.93 15.11 -13.13
N ALA A 334 -3.21 15.28 -13.45
CA ALA A 334 -4.01 16.40 -13.00
C ALA A 334 -4.35 16.27 -11.50
N VAL A 335 -4.38 17.40 -10.79
CA VAL A 335 -4.73 17.48 -9.36
C VAL A 335 -6.02 18.28 -9.24
N ASP A 336 -7.08 17.62 -8.75
CA ASP A 336 -8.37 18.27 -8.54
C ASP A 336 -8.27 19.33 -7.43
N ASP A 337 -8.92 20.47 -7.63
CA ASP A 337 -8.97 21.53 -6.63
C ASP A 337 -10.01 21.21 -5.55
N LEU A 338 -9.53 20.71 -4.41
CA LEU A 338 -10.37 20.33 -3.28
C LEU A 338 -11.18 21.50 -2.70
N ASP A 339 -10.63 22.72 -2.71
CA ASP A 339 -11.35 23.90 -2.20
C ASP A 339 -12.50 24.27 -3.13
N LEU A 340 -12.29 24.16 -4.43
CA LEU A 340 -13.33 24.39 -5.41
C LEU A 340 -14.41 23.30 -5.35
N VAL A 341 -14.03 22.03 -5.15
CA VAL A 341 -14.99 20.91 -4.95
C VAL A 341 -15.86 21.17 -3.72
N LEU A 342 -15.26 21.55 -2.58
CA LEU A 342 -15.98 21.89 -1.36
C LEU A 342 -16.94 23.08 -1.56
N LYS A 343 -16.48 24.12 -2.26
CA LYS A 343 -17.33 25.28 -2.61
C LYS A 343 -18.53 24.86 -3.46
N LYS A 344 -18.35 23.95 -4.42
CA LYS A 344 -19.46 23.47 -5.25
C LYS A 344 -20.45 22.60 -4.49
N LEU A 345 -20.01 21.84 -3.49
CA LEU A 345 -20.89 21.13 -2.55
C LEU A 345 -21.75 22.11 -1.74
N GLU A 346 -21.14 23.14 -1.17
CA GLU A 346 -21.83 24.20 -0.45
C GLU A 346 -22.84 24.93 -1.34
N GLU A 347 -22.41 25.37 -2.54
CA GLU A 347 -23.28 26.03 -3.53
C GLU A 347 -24.44 25.15 -4.01
N ALA A 348 -24.30 23.82 -3.95
CA ALA A 348 -25.36 22.86 -4.26
C ALA A 348 -26.22 22.48 -3.06
N GLY A 349 -25.98 23.06 -1.86
CA GLY A 349 -26.75 22.82 -0.65
C GLY A 349 -26.41 21.55 0.11
N PHE A 350 -25.20 20.99 -0.08
CA PHE A 350 -24.71 19.85 0.67
C PHE A 350 -23.96 20.31 1.93
N SER A 351 -24.51 20.08 3.10
CA SER A 351 -23.85 20.23 4.39
C SER A 351 -22.86 19.09 4.65
N GLN A 352 -21.94 19.26 5.60
CA GLN A 352 -20.87 18.28 5.86
C GLN A 352 -21.36 16.89 6.26
N ASP A 353 -22.53 16.80 6.87
CA ASP A 353 -23.22 15.56 7.24
C ASP A 353 -23.89 14.84 6.05
N ARG A 354 -23.81 15.40 4.85
CA ARG A 354 -24.40 14.86 3.62
C ARG A 354 -23.40 14.48 2.55
N PHE A 355 -22.10 14.55 2.83
CA PHE A 355 -21.10 14.09 1.88
C PHE A 355 -19.90 13.42 2.55
N TYR A 356 -19.22 12.58 1.78
CA TYR A 356 -17.95 11.95 2.13
C TYR A 356 -16.96 12.13 0.98
N ILE A 357 -15.74 12.56 1.28
CA ILE A 357 -14.69 12.76 0.26
C ILE A 357 -13.56 11.74 0.49
N HIS A 358 -13.28 10.93 -0.53
CA HIS A 358 -12.09 10.13 -0.64
C HIS A 358 -11.08 10.82 -1.56
N CYS A 359 -9.84 10.98 -1.13
CA CYS A 359 -8.76 11.52 -1.94
C CYS A 359 -7.90 10.36 -2.47
N ASP A 360 -8.00 10.09 -3.78
CA ASP A 360 -7.07 9.19 -4.48
C ASP A 360 -5.75 9.90 -4.72
N GLY A 361 -4.83 9.74 -3.78
CA GLY A 361 -3.46 10.25 -3.84
C GLY A 361 -2.44 9.20 -4.25
N ALA A 362 -2.86 8.13 -4.92
CA ALA A 362 -2.00 6.98 -5.27
C ALA A 362 -0.67 7.40 -5.93
N LEU A 363 -0.68 8.45 -6.75
CA LEU A 363 0.52 8.99 -7.40
C LEU A 363 1.10 10.18 -6.62
N PHE A 364 0.35 11.26 -6.46
CA PHE A 364 0.88 12.52 -5.94
C PHE A 364 0.52 12.83 -4.49
N GLY A 365 -0.17 11.94 -3.78
CA GLY A 365 -0.54 12.16 -2.38
C GLY A 365 0.66 12.40 -1.46
N LEU A 366 1.81 11.79 -1.78
CA LEU A 366 3.07 12.08 -1.10
C LEU A 366 3.82 13.29 -1.68
N MET A 367 3.65 13.60 -2.98
CA MET A 367 4.41 14.69 -3.62
C MET A 367 3.82 16.06 -3.31
N MET A 368 2.50 16.21 -3.34
CA MET A 368 1.80 17.50 -3.24
C MET A 368 2.07 18.26 -1.94
N PRO A 369 2.22 17.65 -0.76
CA PRO A 369 2.58 18.36 0.46
C PRO A 369 3.89 19.16 0.37
N PHE A 370 4.78 18.81 -0.57
CA PHE A 370 6.06 19.50 -0.82
C PHE A 370 5.98 20.57 -1.93
N VAL A 371 4.85 20.71 -2.61
CA VAL A 371 4.65 21.68 -3.69
C VAL A 371 3.93 22.91 -3.17
N LYS A 372 4.61 24.06 -3.13
CA LYS A 372 4.12 25.29 -2.45
C LYS A 372 2.76 25.78 -2.93
N ARG A 373 2.45 25.62 -4.23
CA ARG A 373 1.21 26.12 -4.85
C ARG A 373 0.15 25.03 -5.06
N ALA A 374 0.41 23.80 -4.62
CA ALA A 374 -0.55 22.72 -4.73
C ALA A 374 -1.77 22.94 -3.84
N PRO A 375 -2.98 22.57 -4.30
CA PRO A 375 -4.13 22.49 -3.42
C PRO A 375 -3.80 21.66 -2.18
N LYS A 376 -4.06 22.23 -1.00
CA LYS A 376 -3.69 21.57 0.24
C LYS A 376 -4.67 20.45 0.56
N VAL A 377 -4.19 19.21 0.51
CA VAL A 377 -4.89 18.03 1.03
C VAL A 377 -4.59 17.94 2.51
N THR A 378 -5.58 18.13 3.34
CA THR A 378 -5.45 18.13 4.80
C THR A 378 -6.76 17.72 5.44
N PHE A 379 -6.69 16.99 6.54
CA PHE A 379 -7.87 16.64 7.33
C PHE A 379 -8.43 17.80 8.18
N LYS A 380 -7.83 18.98 8.12
CA LYS A 380 -8.50 20.23 8.58
C LYS A 380 -9.68 20.61 7.68
N LYS A 381 -9.74 20.06 6.46
CA LYS A 381 -10.90 20.10 5.58
C LYS A 381 -11.76 18.84 5.80
N PRO A 382 -13.03 18.85 5.42
CA PRO A 382 -13.96 17.73 5.66
C PRO A 382 -13.75 16.58 4.67
N ILE A 383 -12.51 16.08 4.58
CA ILE A 383 -12.21 14.85 3.84
C ILE A 383 -12.32 13.64 4.75
N GLY A 384 -12.82 12.54 4.23
CA GLY A 384 -13.05 11.30 4.97
C GLY A 384 -11.85 10.38 4.97
N SER A 385 -11.13 10.28 3.84
CA SER A 385 -9.98 9.38 3.70
C SER A 385 -9.02 9.81 2.60
N VAL A 386 -7.78 9.33 2.70
CA VAL A 386 -6.72 9.50 1.69
C VAL A 386 -6.02 8.16 1.47
N SER A 387 -5.73 7.82 0.23
CA SER A 387 -4.90 6.67 -0.13
C SER A 387 -3.65 7.08 -0.93
N VAL A 388 -2.52 6.39 -0.67
CA VAL A 388 -1.25 6.57 -1.41
C VAL A 388 -0.68 5.21 -1.77
N SER A 389 -0.07 5.08 -2.96
CA SER A 389 0.67 3.86 -3.35
C SER A 389 2.12 3.94 -2.88
N GLY A 390 2.53 3.02 -2.02
CA GLY A 390 3.90 2.96 -1.49
C GLY A 390 4.93 2.47 -2.50
N HIS A 391 4.52 1.68 -3.50
CA HIS A 391 5.38 1.18 -4.57
C HIS A 391 5.59 2.18 -5.73
N LYS A 392 4.92 3.35 -5.69
CA LYS A 392 5.11 4.41 -6.69
C LYS A 392 6.24 5.35 -6.26
N PHE A 393 5.92 6.51 -5.72
CA PHE A 393 6.92 7.54 -5.40
C PHE A 393 7.89 7.14 -4.29
N VAL A 394 7.42 6.44 -3.25
CA VAL A 394 8.29 5.92 -2.18
C VAL A 394 9.30 4.91 -2.73
N GLY A 395 8.88 4.04 -3.65
CA GLY A 395 9.72 3.04 -4.31
C GLY A 395 9.82 1.73 -3.54
N CYS A 396 8.78 1.33 -2.79
CA CYS A 396 8.75 0.00 -2.18
C CYS A 396 8.81 -1.08 -3.27
N PRO A 397 9.65 -2.13 -3.12
CA PRO A 397 9.86 -3.13 -4.17
C PRO A 397 8.68 -4.10 -4.37
N MET A 398 7.71 -4.08 -3.47
CA MET A 398 6.48 -4.83 -3.59
C MET A 398 5.27 -3.89 -3.68
N PRO A 399 4.19 -4.27 -4.39
CA PRO A 399 2.94 -3.51 -4.35
C PRO A 399 2.47 -3.32 -2.91
N CYS A 400 2.22 -2.08 -2.54
CA CYS A 400 1.66 -1.69 -1.25
C CYS A 400 1.07 -0.28 -1.32
N GLY A 401 0.31 0.11 -0.30
CA GLY A 401 -0.24 1.44 -0.17
C GLY A 401 -0.48 1.81 1.29
N VAL A 402 -0.78 3.07 1.52
CA VAL A 402 -1.17 3.62 2.81
C VAL A 402 -2.59 4.14 2.69
N GLN A 403 -3.48 3.65 3.54
CA GLN A 403 -4.85 4.12 3.66
C GLN A 403 -5.04 4.76 5.02
N ILE A 404 -5.49 6.02 5.04
CA ILE A 404 -5.84 6.74 6.27
C ILE A 404 -7.27 7.26 6.17
N THR A 405 -8.02 7.08 7.23
CA THR A 405 -9.44 7.42 7.35
C THR A 405 -9.67 8.10 8.70
N ARG A 406 -10.62 9.03 8.79
CA ARG A 406 -11.05 9.54 10.10
C ARG A 406 -11.57 8.41 10.97
N LEU A 407 -11.15 8.40 12.23
CA LEU A 407 -11.51 7.35 13.17
C LEU A 407 -13.04 7.20 13.33
N GLU A 408 -13.77 8.30 13.31
CA GLU A 408 -15.24 8.31 13.44
C GLU A 408 -15.97 7.47 12.40
N TYR A 409 -15.39 7.35 11.16
CA TYR A 409 -16.03 6.60 10.08
C TYR A 409 -15.71 5.10 10.09
N VAL A 410 -14.61 4.69 10.74
CA VAL A 410 -14.17 3.28 10.74
C VAL A 410 -15.13 2.37 11.50
N ASN A 411 -15.82 2.91 12.51
CA ASN A 411 -16.78 2.13 13.29
C ASN A 411 -17.91 1.52 12.43
N ALA A 412 -18.22 2.10 11.29
CA ALA A 412 -19.19 1.55 10.34
C ALA A 412 -18.73 0.21 9.73
N LEU A 413 -17.41 0.00 9.58
CA LEU A 413 -16.80 -1.20 9.01
C LEU A 413 -16.33 -2.21 10.05
N SER A 414 -15.87 -1.74 11.21
CA SER A 414 -15.18 -2.57 12.22
C SER A 414 -16.06 -3.71 12.73
N ARG A 415 -15.50 -4.93 12.72
CA ARG A 415 -16.14 -6.15 13.23
C ARG A 415 -15.18 -6.90 14.15
N ASP A 416 -15.72 -7.48 15.22
CA ASP A 416 -14.93 -8.32 16.13
C ASP A 416 -14.64 -9.68 15.47
N VAL A 417 -13.39 -10.13 15.59
CA VAL A 417 -12.90 -11.40 15.07
C VAL A 417 -12.35 -12.21 16.23
N GLU A 418 -13.16 -13.11 16.76
CA GLU A 418 -12.90 -13.81 18.02
C GLU A 418 -11.58 -14.59 18.03
N TYR A 419 -11.29 -15.38 16.98
CA TYR A 419 -10.07 -16.20 16.93
C TYR A 419 -8.78 -15.37 16.82
N LEU A 420 -8.86 -14.11 16.39
CA LEU A 420 -7.72 -13.19 16.39
C LEU A 420 -7.60 -12.43 17.73
N ALA A 421 -8.61 -12.46 18.58
CA ALA A 421 -8.79 -11.60 19.74
C ALA A 421 -8.64 -10.10 19.37
N SER A 422 -9.11 -9.73 18.19
CA SER A 422 -8.94 -8.39 17.61
C SER A 422 -10.16 -7.99 16.80
N ARG A 423 -10.17 -6.75 16.33
CA ARG A 423 -11.14 -6.27 15.36
C ARG A 423 -10.54 -6.29 13.96
N ASP A 424 -11.40 -6.24 12.95
CA ASP A 424 -11.00 -6.03 11.57
C ASP A 424 -11.92 -5.00 10.89
N ALA A 425 -11.29 -4.03 10.22
CA ALA A 425 -11.93 -3.05 9.36
C ALA A 425 -11.20 -2.96 8.01
N THR A 426 -10.29 -3.89 7.72
CA THR A 426 -9.51 -3.94 6.49
C THR A 426 -10.27 -4.65 5.36
N ILE A 427 -9.76 -4.61 4.13
CA ILE A 427 -10.33 -5.38 3.01
C ILE A 427 -9.77 -6.82 3.01
N MET A 428 -8.47 -6.97 3.26
CA MET A 428 -7.79 -8.26 3.18
C MET A 428 -7.50 -8.79 4.59
N GLY A 429 -7.85 -10.06 4.86
CA GLY A 429 -7.56 -10.68 6.14
C GLY A 429 -6.05 -10.80 6.38
N SER A 430 -5.32 -11.49 5.49
CA SER A 430 -3.86 -11.52 5.51
C SER A 430 -3.28 -10.31 4.78
N ARG A 431 -2.30 -9.64 5.39
CA ARG A 431 -1.65 -8.46 4.83
C ARG A 431 -0.13 -8.61 4.87
N ASN A 432 0.53 -8.11 3.82
CA ASN A 432 1.98 -8.18 3.68
C ASN A 432 2.70 -7.44 4.82
N GLY A 433 3.29 -8.20 5.74
CA GLY A 433 4.02 -7.62 6.88
C GLY A 433 5.42 -7.09 6.55
N HIS A 434 5.99 -7.40 5.38
CA HIS A 434 7.25 -6.80 4.95
C HIS A 434 7.05 -5.36 4.47
N ALA A 435 5.95 -5.05 3.80
CA ALA A 435 5.70 -3.72 3.24
C ALA A 435 5.81 -2.59 4.28
N PRO A 436 5.24 -2.68 5.50
CA PRO A 436 5.44 -1.67 6.54
C PRO A 436 6.90 -1.43 6.90
N ILE A 437 7.70 -2.49 6.96
CA ILE A 437 9.14 -2.39 7.29
C ILE A 437 9.89 -1.64 6.19
N PHE A 438 9.63 -1.98 4.92
CA PHE A 438 10.26 -1.31 3.77
C PHE A 438 9.86 0.17 3.68
N LEU A 439 8.58 0.48 3.90
CA LEU A 439 8.10 1.86 3.96
C LEU A 439 8.76 2.63 5.09
N TRP A 440 8.74 2.09 6.31
CA TRP A 440 9.38 2.70 7.48
C TRP A 440 10.86 2.97 7.25
N TYR A 441 11.58 1.99 6.66
CA TYR A 441 12.99 2.14 6.33
C TYR A 441 13.23 3.30 5.37
N THR A 442 12.43 3.39 4.30
CA THR A 442 12.55 4.48 3.31
C THR A 442 12.23 5.84 3.93
N LEU A 443 11.16 5.93 4.73
CA LEU A 443 10.77 7.16 5.42
C LEU A 443 11.88 7.65 6.36
N ASN A 444 12.54 6.75 7.09
CA ASN A 444 13.66 7.11 7.96
C ASN A 444 14.92 7.50 7.18
N ARG A 445 15.25 6.81 6.08
CA ARG A 445 16.43 7.16 5.26
C ARG A 445 16.31 8.51 4.59
N LYS A 446 15.13 8.83 4.05
CA LYS A 446 14.90 10.07 3.28
C LYS A 446 14.44 11.22 4.15
N GLY A 447 13.50 10.97 5.05
CA GLY A 447 12.85 11.98 5.85
C GLY A 447 12.17 13.06 5.00
N TYR A 448 11.59 14.06 5.65
CA TYR A 448 10.90 15.16 4.98
C TYR A 448 11.79 15.89 3.94
N ARG A 449 13.04 16.20 4.29
CA ARG A 449 13.96 16.92 3.42
C ARG A 449 14.39 16.10 2.19
N GLY A 450 14.54 14.79 2.33
CA GLY A 450 14.86 13.89 1.22
C GLY A 450 13.74 13.87 0.20
N PHE A 451 12.48 13.66 0.63
CA PHE A 451 11.33 13.70 -0.26
C PHE A 451 11.14 15.06 -0.94
N GLN A 452 11.34 16.16 -0.20
CA GLN A 452 11.30 17.51 -0.78
C GLN A 452 12.30 17.67 -1.95
N LYS A 453 13.54 17.19 -1.77
CA LYS A 453 14.56 17.23 -2.84
C LYS A 453 14.18 16.35 -4.03
N GLU A 454 13.62 15.17 -3.79
CA GLU A 454 13.15 14.28 -4.85
C GLU A 454 11.98 14.89 -5.64
N VAL A 455 11.01 15.48 -4.97
CA VAL A 455 9.90 16.21 -5.63
C VAL A 455 10.43 17.35 -6.50
N GLN A 456 11.35 18.17 -5.98
CA GLN A 456 11.98 19.25 -6.74
C GLN A 456 12.72 18.72 -7.97
N LYS A 457 13.42 17.58 -7.86
CA LYS A 457 14.09 16.92 -8.99
C LYS A 457 13.07 16.48 -10.03
N CYS A 458 12.00 15.79 -9.62
CA CYS A 458 10.96 15.30 -10.54
C CYS A 458 10.30 16.44 -11.31
N LEU A 459 9.87 17.50 -10.63
CA LEU A 459 9.24 18.64 -11.27
C LEU A 459 10.19 19.34 -12.26
N ARG A 460 11.44 19.62 -11.85
CA ARG A 460 12.44 20.22 -12.73
C ARG A 460 12.69 19.40 -13.98
N ASN A 461 12.90 18.09 -13.83
CA ASN A 461 13.18 17.21 -14.96
C ASN A 461 11.95 17.03 -15.87
N ALA A 462 10.73 17.09 -15.32
CA ALA A 462 9.49 17.06 -16.11
C ALA A 462 9.35 18.33 -16.96
N HIS A 463 9.59 19.51 -16.39
CA HIS A 463 9.59 20.77 -17.15
C HIS A 463 10.67 20.76 -18.24
N TYR A 464 11.90 20.35 -17.91
CA TYR A 464 12.96 20.17 -18.89
C TYR A 464 12.51 19.31 -20.06
N PHE A 465 11.98 18.14 -19.78
CA PHE A 465 11.57 17.18 -20.81
C PHE A 465 10.43 17.71 -21.67
N LYS A 466 9.41 18.32 -21.07
CA LYS A 466 8.32 18.98 -21.80
C LYS A 466 8.84 20.08 -22.74
N ASP A 467 9.76 20.93 -22.29
CA ASP A 467 10.32 22.00 -23.10
C ASP A 467 11.13 21.44 -24.28
N ARG A 468 11.95 20.41 -24.04
CA ARG A 468 12.72 19.71 -25.08
C ARG A 468 11.82 19.07 -26.16
N LEU A 469 10.68 18.48 -25.77
CA LEU A 469 9.69 17.96 -26.72
C LEU A 469 9.12 19.08 -27.61
N VAL A 470 8.73 20.18 -27.01
CA VAL A 470 8.17 21.31 -27.74
C VAL A 470 9.20 21.96 -28.68
N GLU A 471 10.44 22.15 -28.23
CA GLU A 471 11.57 22.61 -29.07
C GLU A 471 11.80 21.72 -30.28
N ALA A 472 11.63 20.39 -30.10
CA ALA A 472 11.73 19.41 -31.16
C ALA A 472 10.48 19.32 -32.06
N GLY A 473 9.50 20.19 -31.88
CA GLY A 473 8.26 20.23 -32.69
C GLY A 473 7.30 19.08 -32.36
N ILE A 474 7.34 18.55 -31.14
CA ILE A 474 6.45 17.51 -30.65
C ILE A 474 5.43 18.15 -29.70
N GLY A 475 4.13 17.99 -30.01
CA GLY A 475 3.07 18.48 -29.15
C GLY A 475 3.14 17.83 -27.76
N ALA A 476 3.16 18.65 -26.70
CA ALA A 476 3.29 18.16 -25.33
C ALA A 476 2.60 19.07 -24.32
N MET A 477 2.09 18.45 -23.25
CA MET A 477 1.46 19.10 -22.11
C MET A 477 2.09 18.64 -20.81
N LEU A 478 2.22 19.57 -19.88
CA LEU A 478 2.56 19.30 -18.47
C LEU A 478 1.69 20.20 -17.60
N ASN A 479 0.93 19.59 -16.70
CA ASN A 479 0.25 20.33 -15.64
C ASN A 479 1.29 20.90 -14.66
N GLU A 480 1.12 22.15 -14.25
CA GLU A 480 2.12 22.92 -13.50
C GLU A 480 2.65 22.20 -12.26
N LEU A 481 1.81 21.44 -11.57
CA LEU A 481 2.13 20.75 -10.33
C LEU A 481 2.54 19.28 -10.53
N SER A 482 2.58 18.82 -11.78
CA SER A 482 2.73 17.42 -12.15
C SER A 482 4.17 17.07 -12.53
N SER A 483 4.50 15.79 -12.41
CA SER A 483 5.69 15.18 -13.01
C SER A 483 5.33 14.25 -14.19
N THR A 484 4.06 14.27 -14.65
CA THR A 484 3.58 13.48 -15.78
C THR A 484 3.57 14.35 -17.03
N VAL A 485 4.47 14.07 -17.97
CA VAL A 485 4.56 14.76 -19.26
C VAL A 485 3.76 13.97 -20.28
N VAL A 486 2.73 14.60 -20.84
CA VAL A 486 1.87 14.03 -21.89
C VAL A 486 2.34 14.55 -23.24
N PHE A 487 2.41 13.71 -24.25
CA PHE A 487 2.88 14.08 -25.59
C PHE A 487 2.23 13.20 -26.68
N GLU A 488 2.49 13.52 -27.93
CA GLU A 488 2.01 12.76 -29.07
C GLU A 488 2.42 11.27 -28.97
N ARG A 489 1.47 10.36 -29.20
CA ARG A 489 1.75 8.93 -29.21
C ARG A 489 2.75 8.60 -30.33
N PRO A 490 3.84 7.84 -30.06
CA PRO A 490 4.70 7.30 -31.10
C PRO A 490 3.95 6.33 -32.03
N HIS A 491 4.33 6.28 -33.32
CA HIS A 491 3.71 5.39 -34.29
C HIS A 491 4.23 3.95 -34.23
N ASP A 492 5.40 3.75 -33.63
CA ASP A 492 6.09 2.46 -33.56
C ASP A 492 5.76 1.73 -32.23
N GLU A 493 5.04 0.62 -32.35
CA GLU A 493 4.65 -0.19 -31.20
C GLU A 493 5.86 -0.87 -30.53
N GLU A 494 6.95 -1.13 -31.28
CA GLU A 494 8.19 -1.67 -30.71
C GLU A 494 8.88 -0.63 -29.83
N PHE A 495 8.95 0.62 -30.29
CA PHE A 495 9.42 1.76 -29.51
C PHE A 495 8.59 1.96 -28.22
N ILE A 496 7.26 1.91 -28.33
CA ILE A 496 6.35 2.00 -27.19
C ILE A 496 6.65 0.88 -26.17
N ARG A 497 6.82 -0.36 -26.62
CA ARG A 497 7.15 -1.50 -25.74
C ARG A 497 8.54 -1.38 -25.13
N LYS A 498 9.54 -0.95 -25.90
CA LYS A 498 10.91 -0.74 -25.41
C LYS A 498 10.93 0.24 -24.26
N TRP A 499 10.33 1.42 -24.44
CA TRP A 499 10.31 2.48 -23.45
C TRP A 499 9.13 2.35 -22.44
N GLN A 500 8.35 1.28 -22.57
CA GLN A 500 7.22 0.95 -21.69
C GLN A 500 6.27 2.13 -21.52
N LEU A 501 5.93 2.80 -22.61
CA LEU A 501 5.05 3.96 -22.58
C LEU A 501 3.59 3.54 -22.33
N ALA A 502 2.86 4.33 -21.55
CA ALA A 502 1.44 4.20 -21.40
C ALA A 502 0.75 5.12 -22.40
N CYS A 503 -0.11 4.57 -23.25
CA CYS A 503 -0.79 5.27 -24.33
C CYS A 503 -2.31 5.23 -24.15
N LYS A 504 -2.99 6.34 -24.51
CA LYS A 504 -4.44 6.46 -24.54
C LYS A 504 -4.84 7.30 -25.76
N GLY A 505 -5.54 6.70 -26.74
CA GLY A 505 -5.86 7.41 -27.98
C GLY A 505 -4.59 7.90 -28.71
N ASN A 506 -4.54 9.18 -28.99
CA ASN A 506 -3.43 9.83 -29.71
C ASN A 506 -2.29 10.33 -28.81
N ILE A 507 -2.38 10.11 -27.51
CA ILE A 507 -1.39 10.56 -26.53
C ILE A 507 -0.66 9.42 -25.86
N ALA A 508 0.58 9.69 -25.47
CA ALA A 508 1.39 8.88 -24.56
C ALA A 508 1.84 9.76 -23.39
N HIS A 509 2.32 9.13 -22.31
CA HIS A 509 2.93 9.89 -21.24
C HIS A 509 4.21 9.25 -20.69
N VAL A 510 5.05 10.10 -20.15
CA VAL A 510 6.21 9.79 -19.32
C VAL A 510 5.94 10.32 -17.91
N VAL A 511 6.14 9.47 -16.90
CA VAL A 511 6.06 9.89 -15.49
C VAL A 511 7.47 10.05 -14.94
N VAL A 512 7.86 11.29 -14.68
CA VAL A 512 9.21 11.60 -14.17
C VAL A 512 9.28 11.32 -12.68
N MET A 513 9.96 10.23 -12.35
CA MET A 513 10.15 9.73 -10.99
C MET A 513 11.58 10.03 -10.51
N PRO A 514 11.92 9.84 -9.21
CA PRO A 514 13.24 10.17 -8.67
C PRO A 514 14.42 9.52 -9.38
N ASN A 515 14.23 8.30 -9.91
CA ASN A 515 15.24 7.56 -10.68
C ASN A 515 15.41 8.03 -12.14
N ILE A 516 14.55 8.95 -12.62
CA ILE A 516 14.62 9.44 -14.01
C ILE A 516 15.56 10.64 -14.08
N THR A 517 16.69 10.46 -14.75
CA THR A 517 17.71 11.48 -14.97
C THR A 517 17.47 12.25 -16.27
N ILE A 518 18.13 13.38 -16.44
CA ILE A 518 18.11 14.18 -17.66
C ILE A 518 18.70 13.37 -18.81
N GLU A 519 19.79 12.68 -18.59
CA GLU A 519 20.46 11.83 -19.59
C GLU A 519 19.48 10.78 -20.15
N LYS A 520 18.73 10.11 -19.27
CA LYS A 520 17.72 9.12 -19.68
C LYS A 520 16.59 9.75 -20.51
N LEU A 521 16.19 10.97 -20.20
CA LEU A 521 15.19 11.71 -20.97
C LEU A 521 15.72 12.14 -22.33
N ASP A 522 16.99 12.54 -22.40
CA ASP A 522 17.66 12.88 -23.66
C ASP A 522 17.88 11.65 -24.54
N ASP A 523 18.29 10.51 -23.99
CA ASP A 523 18.40 9.24 -24.71
C ASP A 523 17.04 8.84 -25.34
N PHE A 524 15.97 8.94 -24.55
CA PHE A 524 14.62 8.71 -25.06
C PHE A 524 14.25 9.66 -26.20
N LEU A 525 14.48 10.97 -26.02
CA LEU A 525 14.14 11.98 -27.01
C LEU A 525 14.94 11.83 -28.30
N ASN A 526 16.23 11.56 -28.19
CA ASN A 526 17.10 11.36 -29.37
C ASN A 526 16.62 10.16 -30.20
N GLU A 527 16.33 9.02 -29.57
CA GLU A 527 15.78 7.86 -30.26
C GLU A 527 14.40 8.15 -30.87
N LEU A 528 13.53 8.87 -30.13
CA LEU A 528 12.22 9.29 -30.65
C LEU A 528 12.37 10.15 -31.90
N LEU A 529 13.31 11.08 -31.94
CA LEU A 529 13.55 11.96 -33.08
C LEU A 529 14.09 11.19 -34.30
N GLU A 530 15.02 10.26 -34.09
CA GLU A 530 15.51 9.36 -35.15
C GLU A 530 14.37 8.54 -35.78
N LYS A 531 13.54 7.91 -34.94
CA LYS A 531 12.37 7.16 -35.37
C LYS A 531 11.34 8.06 -36.07
N ARG A 532 11.08 9.24 -35.52
CA ARG A 532 10.13 10.22 -36.07
C ARG A 532 10.55 10.70 -37.45
N ALA A 533 11.83 10.93 -37.70
CA ALA A 533 12.34 11.26 -39.01
C ALA A 533 12.01 10.18 -40.07
N THR A 534 12.07 8.92 -39.68
CA THR A 534 11.72 7.78 -40.55
C THR A 534 10.21 7.69 -40.79
N TRP A 535 9.37 7.88 -39.73
CA TRP A 535 7.91 7.76 -39.88
C TRP A 535 7.28 8.82 -40.78
N PHE A 536 7.86 10.02 -40.84
CA PHE A 536 7.30 11.14 -41.58
C PHE A 536 8.05 11.49 -42.87
N GLN A 537 9.04 10.67 -43.25
CA GLN A 537 9.92 10.91 -44.41
C GLN A 537 9.17 11.11 -45.72
N ASP A 538 8.10 10.34 -45.97
CA ASP A 538 7.35 10.37 -47.21
C ASP A 538 6.18 11.39 -47.20
N GLY A 539 5.94 12.04 -46.08
CA GLY A 539 4.79 12.95 -45.92
C GLY A 539 3.41 12.26 -45.91
N LYS A 540 3.36 10.93 -46.05
CA LYS A 540 2.12 10.13 -46.06
C LYS A 540 1.53 9.96 -44.67
N VAL A 541 2.38 9.83 -43.67
CA VAL A 541 1.99 9.74 -42.25
C VAL A 541 2.19 11.11 -41.62
N GLN A 542 1.23 11.55 -40.86
CA GLN A 542 1.27 12.83 -40.15
C GLN A 542 1.31 12.59 -38.63
N PRO A 543 1.93 13.52 -37.89
CA PRO A 543 1.82 13.50 -36.43
C PRO A 543 0.37 13.49 -35.97
N TYR A 544 0.08 12.77 -34.88
CA TYR A 544 -1.27 12.73 -34.33
C TYR A 544 -1.70 14.12 -33.87
N CYS A 545 -2.93 14.51 -34.22
CA CYS A 545 -3.57 15.67 -33.59
C CYS A 545 -3.99 15.28 -32.15
N ILE A 546 -3.47 16.02 -31.17
CA ILE A 546 -3.73 15.82 -29.74
C ILE A 546 -4.53 16.96 -29.12
N SER A 547 -5.05 17.91 -29.93
CA SER A 547 -5.74 19.08 -29.41
C SER A 547 -6.98 18.76 -28.58
N SER A 548 -7.72 17.73 -28.96
CA SER A 548 -8.88 17.24 -28.19
C SER A 548 -8.51 16.66 -26.83
N ASP A 549 -7.29 16.14 -26.71
CA ASP A 549 -6.83 15.48 -25.50
C ASP A 549 -6.14 16.44 -24.51
N VAL A 550 -5.38 17.42 -25.04
CA VAL A 550 -4.50 18.27 -24.24
C VAL A 550 -4.70 19.77 -24.48
N GLY A 551 -5.71 20.17 -25.25
CA GLY A 551 -5.97 21.55 -25.67
C GLY A 551 -5.13 21.98 -26.86
N GLU A 552 -5.67 22.94 -27.65
CA GLU A 552 -5.08 23.40 -28.89
C GLU A 552 -3.66 23.96 -28.72
N LYS A 553 -3.42 24.70 -27.63
CA LYS A 553 -2.12 25.33 -27.32
C LYS A 553 -0.96 24.35 -27.18
N ASN A 554 -1.25 23.09 -26.87
CA ASN A 554 -0.26 22.05 -26.66
C ASN A 554 -0.10 21.10 -27.87
N CYS A 555 -0.90 21.30 -28.91
CA CYS A 555 -0.84 20.55 -30.16
C CYS A 555 0.02 21.27 -31.18
N LEU A 556 1.00 20.57 -31.77
CA LEU A 556 1.89 21.10 -32.82
C LEU A 556 1.70 20.38 -34.16
N CYS A 557 0.53 19.75 -34.39
CA CYS A 557 0.22 19.15 -35.69
C CYS A 557 -0.01 20.23 -36.78
N ALA A 558 -0.06 19.83 -38.05
CA ALA A 558 -0.21 20.74 -39.18
C ALA A 558 -1.48 21.64 -39.14
N LEU A 559 -2.51 21.24 -38.37
CA LEU A 559 -3.75 22.00 -38.20
C LEU A 559 -3.67 23.10 -37.13
N HIS A 560 -2.65 23.03 -36.24
CA HIS A 560 -2.52 23.89 -35.06
C HIS A 560 -1.15 24.60 -34.98
N LYS A 561 -0.34 24.52 -36.02
CA LYS A 561 0.93 25.26 -36.17
C LYS A 561 0.68 26.70 -36.68
#